data_fc1850916358cf8b176a863b86ec5613
#
_entry.id   fc1850916358cf8b176a863b86ec5613
#
_cell.length_a   1.000
_cell.length_b   1.000
_cell.length_c   1.000
_cell.angle_alpha   90.00
_cell.angle_beta   90.00
_cell.angle_gamma   90.00
#
_symmetry.space_group_name_H-M   'P 1'
#
loop_
_entity.id
_entity.type
_entity.pdbx_description
1 polymer ?
#
loop_
_entity_poly.entity_id
_entity_poly.type
_entity_poly.pdbx_seq_one_letter_code
_entity_poly.pdbx_strand_id
1 'polypeptide(L)'
;MKQIIFFLLILYPFLAISQTNIVSTKNPIPDPNLKIGMIIYSNDPETVWNAFRFGNFSLGKGDTVKVFLLGKGVECEKLDNAKFKVTDQIKQFTENGGKIFACGTCLTSRKMEGSEMCPISTMQDMYEIVKWCNKLITF
;
A
#
# COMPACT_ATOMS: atom_id res chain seq x y z
N MET A 1 -25.61 -57.74 66.71
CA MET A 1 -24.41 -57.66 65.91
C MET A 1 -24.64 -56.47 64.94
N LYS A 2 -24.03 -55.31 65.27
CA LYS A 2 -24.18 -54.06 64.51
C LYS A 2 -22.92 -53.89 63.61
N GLN A 3 -23.05 -53.96 62.34
CA GLN A 3 -21.95 -53.60 61.43
C GLN A 3 -21.94 -52.11 61.25
N ILE A 4 -20.82 -51.47 61.52
CA ILE A 4 -20.53 -50.06 61.34
C ILE A 4 -19.85 -49.93 59.97
N ILE A 5 -20.56 -49.37 59.01
CA ILE A 5 -20.02 -49.07 57.70
C ILE A 5 -19.30 -47.74 57.81
N PHE A 6 -17.95 -47.78 57.62
CA PHE A 6 -17.09 -46.60 57.63
C PHE A 6 -17.12 -45.99 56.20
N PHE A 7 -17.77 -44.86 56.04
CA PHE A 7 -17.77 -44.08 54.79
C PHE A 7 -16.48 -43.28 54.74
N LEU A 8 -15.55 -43.72 53.89
CA LEU A 8 -14.30 -43.00 53.66
C LEU A 8 -14.59 -41.89 52.63
N LEU A 9 -14.74 -40.63 53.11
CA LEU A 9 -14.84 -39.44 52.26
C LEU A 9 -13.45 -39.12 51.70
N ILE A 10 -13.21 -39.48 50.43
CA ILE A 10 -12.00 -39.09 49.70
C ILE A 10 -12.17 -37.65 49.28
N LEU A 11 -11.46 -36.74 50.00
CA LEU A 11 -11.34 -35.33 49.65
C LEU A 11 -10.38 -35.20 48.48
N TYR A 12 -10.90 -35.05 47.23
CA TYR A 12 -10.10 -34.68 46.11
C TYR A 12 -9.76 -33.18 46.15
N PRO A 13 -8.48 -32.78 46.25
CA PRO A 13 -8.14 -31.39 46.07
C PRO A 13 -8.34 -31.01 44.61
N PHE A 14 -9.30 -30.13 44.36
CA PHE A 14 -9.53 -29.49 43.08
C PHE A 14 -8.35 -28.55 42.81
N LEU A 15 -7.34 -29.02 42.08
CA LEU A 15 -6.27 -28.16 41.56
C LEU A 15 -6.89 -27.23 40.52
N ALA A 16 -7.25 -26.02 40.91
CA ALA A 16 -7.60 -24.95 40.02
C ALA A 16 -6.34 -24.55 39.25
N ILE A 17 -6.21 -25.07 38.00
CA ILE A 17 -5.20 -24.59 37.03
C ILE A 17 -5.66 -23.19 36.63
N SER A 18 -5.06 -22.18 37.24
CA SER A 18 -5.19 -20.81 36.83
C SER A 18 -4.51 -20.70 35.42
N GLN A 19 -5.33 -20.66 34.37
CA GLN A 19 -4.86 -20.31 33.05
C GLN A 19 -4.47 -18.82 33.06
N THR A 20 -3.20 -18.55 33.27
CA THR A 20 -2.64 -17.24 33.02
C THR A 20 -2.71 -17.02 31.51
N ASN A 21 -3.71 -16.28 31.04
CA ASN A 21 -3.72 -15.71 29.70
C ASN A 21 -2.51 -14.78 29.60
N ILE A 22 -1.41 -15.30 29.05
CA ILE A 22 -0.30 -14.47 28.63
C ILE A 22 -0.81 -13.72 27.38
N VAL A 23 -1.40 -12.55 27.63
CA VAL A 23 -1.57 -11.55 26.59
C VAL A 23 -0.16 -11.15 26.17
N SER A 24 0.34 -11.82 25.14
CA SER A 24 1.57 -11.42 24.47
C SER A 24 1.33 -10.02 23.89
N THR A 25 1.66 -9.00 24.63
CA THR A 25 1.83 -7.64 24.11
C THR A 25 3.08 -7.66 23.24
N LYS A 26 2.94 -8.28 22.06
CA LYS A 26 3.89 -8.11 20.99
C LYS A 26 3.84 -6.64 20.62
N ASN A 27 4.76 -5.83 21.16
CA ASN A 27 4.98 -4.50 20.61
C ASN A 27 5.10 -4.68 19.10
N PRO A 28 4.24 -4.06 18.28
CA PRO A 28 4.37 -4.20 16.85
C PRO A 28 5.79 -3.72 16.51
N ILE A 29 6.62 -4.65 16.02
CA ILE A 29 7.89 -4.28 15.38
C ILE A 29 7.45 -3.27 14.33
N PRO A 30 8.00 -2.04 14.28
CA PRO A 30 7.64 -1.09 13.24
C PRO A 30 7.79 -1.79 11.92
N ASP A 31 6.68 -1.87 11.16
CA ASP A 31 6.70 -2.50 9.84
C ASP A 31 7.74 -1.74 9.01
N PRO A 32 8.74 -2.39 8.44
CA PRO A 32 9.77 -1.69 7.70
C PRO A 32 9.10 -0.87 6.60
N ASN A 33 9.50 0.40 6.43
CA ASN A 33 8.98 1.28 5.38
C ASN A 33 8.97 0.55 4.05
N LEU A 34 7.80 0.50 3.41
CA LEU A 34 7.62 -0.22 2.17
C LEU A 34 8.24 0.52 0.99
N LYS A 35 8.70 -0.25 0.01
CA LYS A 35 9.03 0.24 -1.33
C LYS A 35 7.87 -0.14 -2.24
N ILE A 36 7.03 0.82 -2.59
CA ILE A 36 5.81 0.60 -3.36
C ILE A 36 6.04 1.03 -4.82
N GLY A 37 5.90 0.09 -5.73
CA GLY A 37 5.76 0.35 -7.17
C GLY A 37 4.28 0.44 -7.54
N MET A 38 3.90 1.48 -8.25
CA MET A 38 2.53 1.62 -8.77
C MET A 38 2.58 1.72 -10.29
N ILE A 39 1.74 0.95 -10.99
CA ILE A 39 1.55 1.08 -12.44
C ILE A 39 0.14 1.60 -12.67
N ILE A 40 0.03 2.78 -13.24
CA ILE A 40 -1.25 3.40 -13.58
C ILE A 40 -1.42 3.35 -15.10
N TYR A 41 -2.40 2.59 -15.57
CA TYR A 41 -2.71 2.47 -17.00
C TYR A 41 -4.11 2.98 -17.36
N SER A 42 -4.90 3.37 -16.37
CA SER A 42 -6.21 4.00 -16.54
C SER A 42 -6.10 5.49 -16.86
N ASN A 43 -7.09 6.03 -17.59
CA ASN A 43 -7.37 7.47 -17.69
C ASN A 43 -8.77 7.82 -17.14
N ASP A 44 -9.33 6.96 -16.29
CA ASP A 44 -10.52 7.31 -15.52
C ASP A 44 -10.13 8.26 -14.38
N PRO A 45 -10.74 9.48 -14.31
CA PRO A 45 -10.34 10.48 -13.33
C PRO A 45 -10.44 10.02 -11.87
N GLU A 46 -11.47 9.23 -11.53
CA GLU A 46 -11.66 8.74 -10.16
C GLU A 46 -10.58 7.71 -9.80
N THR A 47 -10.30 6.78 -10.71
CA THR A 47 -9.27 5.75 -10.52
C THR A 47 -7.89 6.39 -10.33
N VAL A 48 -7.51 7.32 -11.21
CA VAL A 48 -6.19 7.97 -11.17
C VAL A 48 -6.06 8.87 -9.94
N TRP A 49 -7.12 9.61 -9.58
CA TRP A 49 -7.15 10.41 -8.37
C TRP A 49 -6.94 9.55 -7.11
N ASN A 50 -7.65 8.41 -7.01
CA ASN A 50 -7.49 7.49 -5.88
C ASN A 50 -6.11 6.82 -5.86
N ALA A 51 -5.53 6.51 -7.02
CA ALA A 51 -4.17 5.97 -7.10
C ALA A 51 -3.15 6.93 -6.48
N PHE A 52 -3.15 8.20 -6.90
CA PHE A 52 -2.25 9.21 -6.33
C PHE A 52 -2.57 9.54 -4.87
N ARG A 53 -3.84 9.54 -4.48
CA ARG A 53 -4.24 9.69 -3.07
C ARG A 53 -3.67 8.58 -2.20
N PHE A 54 -3.71 7.33 -2.67
CA PHE A 54 -3.06 6.21 -1.97
C PHE A 54 -1.54 6.40 -1.90
N GLY A 55 -0.91 6.81 -3.01
CA GLY A 55 0.52 7.11 -3.03
C GLY A 55 0.91 8.19 -2.00
N ASN A 56 0.14 9.29 -1.93
CA ASN A 56 0.33 10.36 -0.94
C ASN A 56 0.18 9.86 0.50
N PHE A 57 -0.83 9.01 0.75
CA PHE A 57 -1.03 8.40 2.06
C PHE A 57 0.16 7.53 2.46
N SER A 58 0.67 6.70 1.55
CA SER A 58 1.82 5.83 1.78
C SER A 58 3.10 6.63 2.07
N LEU A 59 3.37 7.70 1.30
CA LEU A 59 4.48 8.62 1.57
C LEU A 59 4.36 9.22 2.98
N GLY A 60 3.16 9.62 3.39
CA GLY A 60 2.88 10.12 4.74
C GLY A 60 3.07 9.07 5.85
N LYS A 61 3.11 7.78 5.54
CA LYS A 61 3.47 6.69 6.46
C LYS A 61 4.98 6.40 6.49
N GLY A 62 5.76 7.10 5.68
CA GLY A 62 7.20 6.91 5.57
C GLY A 62 7.63 5.91 4.50
N ASP A 63 6.68 5.38 3.72
CA ASP A 63 7.00 4.51 2.60
C ASP A 63 7.69 5.29 1.47
N THR A 64 8.37 4.56 0.58
CA THR A 64 8.90 5.12 -0.66
C THR A 64 8.04 4.65 -1.82
N VAL A 65 7.52 5.59 -2.64
CA VAL A 65 6.60 5.27 -3.72
C VAL A 65 7.14 5.73 -5.07
N LYS A 66 7.09 4.84 -6.07
CA LYS A 66 7.36 5.16 -7.48
C LYS A 66 6.17 4.78 -8.33
N VAL A 67 5.77 5.67 -9.22
CA VAL A 67 4.66 5.49 -10.16
C VAL A 67 5.19 5.37 -11.56
N PHE A 68 4.76 4.36 -12.32
CA PHE A 68 4.96 4.27 -13.76
C PHE A 68 3.62 4.44 -14.48
N LEU A 69 3.53 5.47 -15.33
CA LEU A 69 2.36 5.75 -16.15
C LEU A 69 2.48 4.97 -17.46
N LEU A 70 1.54 4.07 -17.70
CA LEU A 70 1.51 3.19 -18.86
C LEU A 70 0.21 3.40 -19.67
N GLY A 71 0.23 3.15 -20.96
CA GLY A 71 -0.97 3.21 -21.77
C GLY A 71 -1.69 4.56 -21.66
N LYS A 72 -2.97 4.54 -21.27
CA LYS A 72 -3.77 5.75 -21.06
C LYS A 72 -3.38 6.54 -19.81
N GLY A 73 -2.71 5.93 -18.85
CA GLY A 73 -2.27 6.58 -17.62
C GLY A 73 -1.36 7.79 -17.86
N VAL A 74 -0.67 7.89 -19.02
CA VAL A 74 0.14 9.06 -19.38
C VAL A 74 -0.69 10.34 -19.58
N GLU A 75 -2.02 10.23 -19.69
CA GLU A 75 -2.93 11.36 -19.83
C GLU A 75 -3.30 12.01 -18.48
N CYS A 76 -2.76 11.53 -17.36
CA CYS A 76 -3.19 11.86 -16.00
C CYS A 76 -3.28 13.37 -15.72
N GLU A 77 -2.39 14.20 -16.26
CA GLU A 77 -2.41 15.66 -16.06
C GLU A 77 -3.57 16.38 -16.79
N LYS A 78 -4.34 15.67 -17.63
CA LYS A 78 -5.48 16.20 -18.38
C LYS A 78 -6.83 15.74 -17.83
N LEU A 79 -6.84 15.05 -16.69
CA LEU A 79 -8.04 14.37 -16.16
C LEU A 79 -8.84 15.18 -15.16
N ASP A 80 -8.43 16.41 -14.88
CA ASP A 80 -9.15 17.28 -13.94
C ASP A 80 -10.58 17.53 -14.38
N ASN A 81 -11.49 17.39 -13.43
CA ASN A 81 -12.90 17.72 -13.61
C ASN A 81 -13.47 18.37 -12.34
N ALA A 82 -14.78 18.64 -12.30
CA ALA A 82 -15.42 19.29 -11.16
C ALA A 82 -15.29 18.49 -9.85
N LYS A 83 -15.22 17.15 -9.94
CA LYS A 83 -15.21 16.24 -8.77
C LYS A 83 -13.80 15.80 -8.38
N PHE A 84 -12.96 15.49 -9.36
CA PHE A 84 -11.62 14.95 -9.14
C PHE A 84 -10.55 15.89 -9.67
N LYS A 85 -9.73 16.45 -8.77
CA LYS A 85 -8.57 17.28 -9.10
C LYS A 85 -7.33 16.39 -9.07
N VAL A 86 -7.08 15.72 -10.18
CA VAL A 86 -5.98 14.75 -10.33
C VAL A 86 -4.64 15.46 -10.26
N THR A 87 -4.52 16.62 -10.90
CA THR A 87 -3.27 17.42 -10.91
C THR A 87 -2.85 17.86 -9.51
N ASP A 88 -3.79 18.17 -8.60
CA ASP A 88 -3.47 18.50 -7.20
C ASP A 88 -2.85 17.29 -6.48
N GLN A 89 -3.37 16.09 -6.73
CA GLN A 89 -2.82 14.86 -6.14
C GLN A 89 -1.43 14.52 -6.69
N ILE A 90 -1.20 14.74 -7.98
CA ILE A 90 0.12 14.54 -8.63
C ILE A 90 1.13 15.52 -8.04
N LYS A 91 0.78 16.79 -7.94
CA LYS A 91 1.63 17.84 -7.36
C LYS A 91 2.03 17.49 -5.93
N GLN A 92 1.04 17.20 -5.08
CA GLN A 92 1.29 16.78 -3.69
C GLN A 92 2.21 15.55 -3.63
N PHE A 93 2.02 14.59 -4.55
CA PHE A 93 2.82 13.36 -4.59
C PHE A 93 4.29 13.65 -4.89
N THR A 94 4.57 14.51 -5.87
CA THR A 94 5.95 14.90 -6.22
C THR A 94 6.60 15.77 -5.15
N GLU A 95 5.87 16.71 -4.55
CA GLU A 95 6.34 17.55 -3.44
C GLU A 95 6.69 16.73 -2.19
N ASN A 96 5.98 15.63 -1.95
CA ASN A 96 6.26 14.69 -0.86
C ASN A 96 7.34 13.65 -1.19
N GLY A 97 8.05 13.80 -2.29
CA GLY A 97 9.19 12.93 -2.69
C GLY A 97 8.81 11.68 -3.47
N GLY A 98 7.55 11.52 -3.88
CA GLY A 98 7.13 10.49 -4.82
C GLY A 98 7.76 10.71 -6.20
N LYS A 99 8.06 9.62 -6.91
CA LYS A 99 8.67 9.69 -8.25
C LYS A 99 7.73 9.15 -9.30
N ILE A 100 7.57 9.88 -10.40
CA ILE A 100 6.72 9.52 -11.53
C ILE A 100 7.59 9.27 -12.77
N PHE A 101 7.21 8.30 -13.56
CA PHE A 101 7.88 7.86 -14.79
C PHE A 101 6.80 7.66 -15.86
N ALA A 102 6.84 8.41 -16.96
CA ALA A 102 5.85 8.34 -18.01
C ALA A 102 6.39 7.59 -19.24
N CYS A 103 5.70 6.54 -19.66
CA CYS A 103 6.09 5.72 -20.81
C CYS A 103 6.21 6.55 -22.09
N GLY A 104 7.45 6.72 -22.61
CA GLY A 104 7.74 7.51 -23.80
C GLY A 104 6.99 7.01 -25.04
N THR A 105 6.92 5.71 -25.28
CA THR A 105 6.13 5.12 -26.37
C THR A 105 4.64 5.47 -26.25
N CYS A 106 4.10 5.46 -25.03
CA CYS A 106 2.69 5.78 -24.78
C CYS A 106 2.40 7.26 -25.00
N LEU A 107 3.32 8.15 -24.64
CA LEU A 107 3.25 9.59 -24.92
C LEU A 107 3.30 9.85 -26.43
N THR A 108 4.31 9.30 -27.12
CA THR A 108 4.49 9.48 -28.58
C THR A 108 3.25 8.99 -29.35
N SER A 109 2.69 7.84 -29.01
CA SER A 109 1.48 7.31 -29.70
C SER A 109 0.26 8.22 -29.53
N ARG A 110 0.26 9.11 -28.55
CA ARG A 110 -0.79 10.09 -28.26
C ARG A 110 -0.42 11.51 -28.68
N LYS A 111 0.72 11.70 -29.33
CA LYS A 111 1.27 13.01 -29.69
C LYS A 111 1.39 13.93 -28.45
N MET A 112 1.83 13.36 -27.35
CA MET A 112 2.07 14.05 -26.08
C MET A 112 3.57 14.08 -25.80
N GLU A 113 3.96 15.04 -25.00
CA GLU A 113 5.31 15.17 -24.43
C GLU A 113 5.26 14.90 -22.92
N GLY A 114 6.41 14.58 -22.35
CA GLY A 114 6.54 14.53 -20.89
C GLY A 114 6.51 15.94 -20.29
N SER A 115 6.26 16.01 -19.00
CA SER A 115 6.28 17.25 -18.23
C SER A 115 7.33 17.17 -17.12
N GLU A 116 7.49 18.27 -16.40
CA GLU A 116 8.33 18.29 -15.20
C GLU A 116 7.80 17.33 -14.11
N MET A 117 6.48 17.23 -13.93
CA MET A 117 5.86 16.32 -12.98
C MET A 117 5.84 14.86 -13.49
N CYS A 118 5.72 14.67 -14.80
CA CYS A 118 5.61 13.35 -15.44
C CYS A 118 6.70 13.19 -16.52
N PRO A 119 7.98 13.05 -16.14
CA PRO A 119 9.10 12.99 -17.09
C PRO A 119 9.04 11.71 -17.93
N ILE A 120 9.51 11.84 -19.20
CA ILE A 120 9.60 10.72 -20.14
C ILE A 120 10.53 9.64 -19.58
N SER A 121 10.08 8.40 -19.70
CA SER A 121 10.79 7.22 -19.23
C SER A 121 10.67 6.05 -20.19
N THR A 122 11.45 5.02 -19.94
CA THR A 122 11.57 3.84 -20.78
C THR A 122 10.99 2.61 -20.13
N MET A 123 10.87 1.51 -20.89
CA MET A 123 10.50 0.21 -20.33
C MET A 123 11.56 -0.33 -19.35
N GLN A 124 12.82 0.10 -19.49
CA GLN A 124 13.88 -0.21 -18.54
C GLN A 124 13.58 0.39 -17.15
N ASP A 125 13.08 1.62 -17.11
CA ASP A 125 12.71 2.26 -15.85
C ASP A 125 11.56 1.52 -15.15
N MET A 126 10.57 1.04 -15.91
CA MET A 126 9.50 0.20 -15.38
C MET A 126 10.06 -1.10 -14.79
N TYR A 127 10.97 -1.77 -15.50
CA TYR A 127 11.63 -2.99 -15.03
C TYR A 127 12.41 -2.75 -13.72
N GLU A 128 13.14 -1.63 -13.65
CA GLU A 128 13.86 -1.26 -12.42
C GLU A 128 12.90 -0.95 -11.25
N ILE A 129 11.72 -0.39 -11.51
CA ILE A 129 10.69 -0.21 -10.46
C ILE A 129 10.22 -1.57 -9.95
N VAL A 130 9.93 -2.52 -10.84
CA VAL A 130 9.47 -3.88 -10.49
C VAL A 130 10.53 -4.62 -9.65
N LYS A 131 11.80 -4.49 -9.99
CA LYS A 131 12.91 -5.08 -9.20
C LYS A 131 13.12 -4.41 -7.86
N TRP A 132 12.93 -3.10 -7.80
CA TRP A 132 13.18 -2.29 -6.61
C TRP A 132 12.09 -2.43 -5.55
N CYS A 133 10.81 -2.53 -5.96
CA CYS A 133 9.68 -2.52 -5.03
C CYS A 133 9.50 -3.88 -4.33
N ASN A 134 9.01 -3.87 -3.10
CA ASN A 134 8.56 -5.07 -2.40
C ASN A 134 7.03 -5.24 -2.43
N LYS A 135 6.32 -4.22 -2.91
CA LYS A 135 4.89 -4.27 -3.24
C LYS A 135 4.66 -3.60 -4.58
N LEU A 136 3.95 -4.27 -5.49
CA LEU A 136 3.53 -3.73 -6.78
C LEU A 136 2.00 -3.67 -6.81
N ILE A 137 1.46 -2.51 -7.17
CA ILE A 137 0.02 -2.26 -7.25
C ILE A 137 -0.29 -1.68 -8.64
N THR A 138 -1.42 -2.05 -9.22
CA THR A 138 -1.83 -1.56 -10.55
C THR A 138 -3.22 -0.90 -10.48
N PHE A 139 -3.42 0.15 -11.26
CA PHE A 139 -4.66 0.92 -11.37
C PHE A 139 -5.06 1.17 -12.81
#